data_25aaa8864f48be7abf5437c4214d413c
#
_entry.id   25aaa8864f48be7abf5437c4214d413c
#
_cell.length_a   1.000
_cell.length_b   1.000
_cell.length_c   1.000
_cell.angle_alpha   90.00
_cell.angle_beta   90.00
_cell.angle_gamma   90.00
#
_symmetry.space_group_name_H-M   'P 1'
#
loop_
_entity.id
_entity.type
_entity.pdbx_description
1 polymer ?
#
loop_
_entity_poly.entity_id
_entity_poly.type
_entity_poly.pdbx_seq_one_letter_code
_entity_poly.pdbx_strand_id
1 'polypeptide(L)'
;MLRKIIFICMLPVAIMAQELTYDNKALAPGWTNLTFTPPSASSYTLASFSPAKDGDVINQREENTSLHDIYDNKVTLLNFMYTTCTDINGCPLATAVFHKIQQKLSKDPAIGKQVNLVSLSFDPKNDTPEIMKLYGAGTERHLVDWQFLTTQNADILDPILDGYQQRIIKEYDS
;
A
#
# COMPACT_ATOMS: atom_id res chain seq x y z
N MET A 1 -26.67 -41.95 48.69
CA MET A 1 -26.47 -40.75 47.89
C MET A 1 -25.11 -40.82 47.19
N LEU A 2 -25.11 -41.21 45.93
CA LEU A 2 -23.87 -41.44 45.16
C LEU A 2 -23.52 -40.14 44.39
N ARG A 3 -22.43 -39.46 44.76
CA ARG A 3 -21.93 -38.23 44.15
C ARG A 3 -21.13 -38.61 42.89
N LYS A 4 -21.69 -38.36 41.70
CA LYS A 4 -20.98 -38.55 40.44
C LYS A 4 -19.95 -37.43 40.27
N ILE A 5 -18.67 -37.78 40.27
CA ILE A 5 -17.57 -36.89 39.95
C ILE A 5 -17.44 -36.89 38.41
N ILE A 6 -17.70 -35.75 37.78
CA ILE A 6 -17.49 -35.55 36.35
C ILE A 6 -16.03 -35.08 36.17
N PHE A 7 -15.23 -35.94 35.57
CA PHE A 7 -13.87 -35.60 35.14
C PHE A 7 -13.96 -34.82 33.80
N ILE A 8 -13.73 -33.52 33.85
CA ILE A 8 -13.58 -32.70 32.62
C ILE A 8 -12.16 -32.89 32.14
N CYS A 9 -12.00 -33.66 31.05
CA CYS A 9 -10.74 -33.83 30.36
C CYS A 9 -10.46 -32.55 29.52
N MET A 10 -9.60 -31.65 30.02
CA MET A 10 -9.09 -30.54 29.26
C MET A 10 -8.08 -31.05 28.24
N LEU A 11 -8.49 -31.19 27.00
CA LEU A 11 -7.57 -31.39 25.87
C LEU A 11 -6.78 -30.10 25.63
N PRO A 12 -5.45 -30.15 25.52
CA PRO A 12 -4.68 -28.98 25.15
C PRO A 12 -4.99 -28.65 23.69
N VAL A 13 -5.52 -27.45 23.47
CA VAL A 13 -5.60 -26.87 22.11
C VAL A 13 -4.17 -26.52 21.67
N ALA A 14 -3.58 -27.38 20.88
CA ALA A 14 -2.33 -27.06 20.21
C ALA A 14 -2.62 -25.93 19.18
N ILE A 15 -2.21 -24.71 19.51
CA ILE A 15 -2.18 -23.61 18.56
C ILE A 15 -1.08 -23.97 17.55
N MET A 16 -1.48 -24.50 16.42
CA MET A 16 -0.59 -24.65 15.25
C MET A 16 -0.25 -23.23 14.78
N ALA A 17 0.94 -22.77 15.13
CA ALA A 17 1.53 -21.61 14.49
C ALA A 17 1.69 -21.95 13.00
N GLN A 18 0.88 -21.34 12.17
CA GLN A 18 0.97 -21.46 10.72
C GLN A 18 2.26 -20.76 10.32
N GLU A 19 3.31 -21.52 10.00
CA GLU A 19 4.52 -20.95 9.40
C GLU A 19 4.11 -20.26 8.09
N LEU A 20 4.21 -18.94 8.09
CA LEU A 20 4.07 -18.14 6.88
C LEU A 20 5.22 -18.54 5.94
N THR A 21 4.92 -19.41 4.99
CA THR A 21 5.87 -19.75 3.92
C THR A 21 6.10 -18.49 3.08
N TYR A 22 7.30 -17.94 3.21
CA TYR A 22 7.70 -16.77 2.43
C TYR A 22 7.83 -17.15 0.95
N ASP A 23 7.01 -16.51 0.11
CA ASP A 23 7.14 -16.60 -1.35
C ASP A 23 8.19 -15.59 -1.81
N ASN A 24 9.41 -16.06 -2.09
CA ASN A 24 10.52 -15.23 -2.56
C ASN A 24 10.41 -14.78 -4.02
N LYS A 25 9.29 -15.03 -4.67
CA LYS A 25 9.08 -14.67 -6.07
C LYS A 25 9.02 -13.15 -6.24
N ALA A 26 9.89 -12.63 -7.13
CA ALA A 26 9.88 -11.22 -7.47
C ALA A 26 8.51 -10.76 -8.00
N LEU A 27 7.98 -9.67 -7.45
CA LEU A 27 6.73 -9.06 -7.90
C LEU A 27 6.94 -8.21 -9.16
N ALA A 28 8.11 -7.57 -9.28
CA ALA A 28 8.44 -6.71 -10.39
C ALA A 28 8.76 -7.55 -11.65
N PRO A 29 8.09 -7.31 -12.79
CA PRO A 29 8.45 -7.93 -14.06
C PRO A 29 9.90 -7.62 -14.43
N GLY A 30 10.64 -8.63 -14.89
CA GLY A 30 12.04 -8.47 -15.28
C GLY A 30 13.05 -8.51 -14.11
N TRP A 31 12.59 -8.60 -12.87
CA TRP A 31 13.46 -8.73 -11.70
C TRP A 31 13.59 -10.18 -11.26
N THR A 32 14.76 -10.52 -10.74
CA THR A 32 15.03 -11.86 -10.20
C THR A 32 14.47 -12.01 -8.79
N ASN A 33 14.27 -13.25 -8.37
CA ASN A 33 13.94 -13.56 -6.97
C ASN A 33 15.05 -13.12 -6.03
N LEU A 34 14.73 -12.96 -4.74
CA LEU A 34 15.72 -12.64 -3.72
C LEU A 34 16.81 -13.74 -3.67
N THR A 35 18.06 -13.31 -3.60
CA THR A 35 19.22 -14.19 -3.47
C THR A 35 19.55 -14.54 -2.02
N PHE A 36 18.78 -14.04 -1.07
CA PHE A 36 18.92 -14.28 0.37
C PHE A 36 17.59 -14.72 0.97
N THR A 37 17.65 -15.38 2.12
CA THR A 37 16.46 -15.71 2.90
C THR A 37 16.15 -14.54 3.81
N PRO A 38 14.96 -13.91 3.67
CA PRO A 38 14.55 -12.84 4.58
C PRO A 38 14.46 -13.36 6.02
N PRO A 39 14.67 -12.51 7.03
CA PRO A 39 14.42 -12.88 8.40
C PRO A 39 12.93 -13.23 8.59
N SER A 40 12.67 -14.17 9.49
CA SER A 40 11.28 -14.56 9.81
C SER A 40 10.48 -13.38 10.34
N ALA A 41 9.19 -13.35 10.05
CA ALA A 41 8.29 -12.35 10.63
C ALA A 41 8.41 -12.38 12.17
N SER A 42 8.39 -11.21 12.78
CA SER A 42 8.56 -11.01 14.24
C SER A 42 9.94 -11.36 14.82
N SER A 43 10.92 -11.75 14.00
CA SER A 43 12.29 -11.99 14.47
C SER A 43 13.15 -10.72 14.53
N TYR A 44 12.61 -9.57 14.17
CA TYR A 44 13.29 -8.27 14.15
C TYR A 44 12.33 -7.15 14.55
N THR A 45 12.89 -6.03 14.98
CA THR A 45 12.13 -4.81 15.29
C THR A 45 12.21 -3.86 14.11
N LEU A 46 11.04 -3.35 13.68
CA LEU A 46 10.99 -2.33 12.64
C LEU A 46 11.57 -1.01 13.18
N ALA A 47 12.48 -0.41 12.42
CA ALA A 47 12.98 0.92 12.74
C ALA A 47 11.88 1.97 12.50
N SER A 48 11.73 2.90 13.44
CA SER A 48 10.90 4.09 13.25
C SER A 48 11.78 5.21 12.71
N PHE A 49 11.38 5.80 11.59
CA PHE A 49 12.15 6.88 10.95
C PHE A 49 11.59 8.25 11.33
N SER A 50 10.37 8.55 10.89
CA SER A 50 9.69 9.82 11.14
C SER A 50 8.17 9.63 11.11
N PRO A 51 7.39 10.55 11.71
CA PRO A 51 5.95 10.57 11.50
C PRO A 51 5.64 10.72 10.00
N ALA A 52 4.61 10.00 9.53
CA ALA A 52 4.10 10.18 8.18
C ALA A 52 3.60 11.62 8.02
N LYS A 53 3.95 12.26 6.90
CA LYS A 53 3.50 13.61 6.60
C LYS A 53 2.03 13.60 6.23
N ASP A 54 1.27 14.50 6.81
CA ASP A 54 -0.12 14.78 6.41
C ASP A 54 -0.19 15.83 5.30
N GLY A 55 -1.34 15.91 4.63
CA GLY A 55 -1.64 16.93 3.65
C GLY A 55 -3.00 16.70 3.00
N ASP A 56 -3.59 17.80 2.52
CA ASP A 56 -4.89 17.78 1.85
C ASP A 56 -4.75 17.17 0.46
N VAL A 57 -5.63 16.23 0.15
CA VAL A 57 -5.67 15.51 -1.12
C VAL A 57 -7.10 15.38 -1.62
N ILE A 58 -7.24 15.10 -2.91
CA ILE A 58 -8.50 14.82 -3.56
C ILE A 58 -8.42 13.40 -4.11
N ASN A 59 -9.36 12.55 -3.76
CA ASN A 59 -9.40 11.18 -4.26
C ASN A 59 -10.06 11.08 -5.65
N GLN A 60 -9.99 9.91 -6.24
CA GLN A 60 -10.57 9.62 -7.57
C GLN A 60 -12.11 9.71 -7.63
N ARG A 61 -12.77 9.96 -6.50
CA ARG A 61 -14.23 10.23 -6.41
C ARG A 61 -14.55 11.71 -6.23
N GLU A 62 -13.53 12.57 -6.39
CA GLU A 62 -13.62 14.03 -6.20
C GLU A 62 -13.91 14.44 -4.75
N GLU A 63 -13.63 13.57 -3.78
CA GLU A 63 -13.79 13.84 -2.36
C GLU A 63 -12.50 14.45 -1.79
N ASN A 64 -12.65 15.59 -1.09
CA ASN A 64 -11.53 16.18 -0.33
C ASN A 64 -11.31 15.40 0.96
N THR A 65 -10.08 15.08 1.26
CA THR A 65 -9.67 14.33 2.46
C THR A 65 -8.22 14.67 2.81
N SER A 66 -7.67 14.05 3.86
CA SER A 66 -6.25 14.14 4.20
C SER A 66 -5.55 12.80 4.04
N LEU A 67 -4.23 12.81 3.93
CA LEU A 67 -3.45 11.58 3.91
C LEU A 67 -3.62 10.78 5.20
N HIS A 68 -3.67 11.45 6.36
CA HIS A 68 -3.86 10.77 7.63
C HIS A 68 -5.23 10.11 7.76
N ASP A 69 -6.29 10.72 7.24
CA ASP A 69 -7.62 10.10 7.20
C ASP A 69 -7.63 8.83 6.33
N ILE A 70 -6.88 8.85 5.21
CA ILE A 70 -6.74 7.68 4.34
C ILE A 70 -5.94 6.57 5.02
N TYR A 71 -4.89 6.92 5.76
CA TYR A 71 -4.07 5.92 6.45
C TYR A 71 -4.85 5.13 7.51
N ASP A 72 -5.77 5.77 8.21
CA ASP A 72 -6.75 5.15 9.13
C ASP A 72 -6.15 4.03 10.01
N ASN A 73 -4.98 4.29 10.60
CA ASN A 73 -4.23 3.32 11.40
C ASN A 73 -3.91 1.99 10.71
N LYS A 74 -3.92 1.96 9.39
CA LYS A 74 -3.53 0.79 8.59
C LYS A 74 -2.10 0.90 8.08
N VAL A 75 -1.54 -0.23 7.72
CA VAL A 75 -0.29 -0.24 6.96
C VAL A 75 -0.57 0.30 5.57
N THR A 76 0.03 1.43 5.22
CA THR A 76 -0.17 2.07 3.92
C THR A 76 1.10 1.96 3.07
N LEU A 77 0.94 1.43 1.85
CA LEU A 77 1.95 1.52 0.83
C LEU A 77 1.63 2.75 -0.03
N LEU A 78 2.49 3.76 0.06
CA LEU A 78 2.37 5.00 -0.71
C LEU A 78 3.40 5.00 -1.83
N ASN A 79 2.97 5.27 -3.06
CA ASN A 79 3.85 5.61 -4.17
C ASN A 79 3.49 6.95 -4.78
N PHE A 80 4.50 7.64 -5.32
CA PHE A 80 4.33 8.85 -6.09
C PHE A 80 4.43 8.53 -7.57
N MET A 81 3.54 9.13 -8.38
CA MET A 81 3.44 8.82 -9.81
C MET A 81 2.86 10.00 -10.58
N TYR A 82 2.81 9.90 -11.88
CA TYR A 82 1.99 10.72 -12.76
C TYR A 82 1.50 9.88 -13.94
N THR A 83 0.31 10.20 -14.45
CA THR A 83 -0.39 9.29 -15.38
C THR A 83 0.26 9.21 -16.76
N THR A 84 0.98 10.26 -17.18
CA THR A 84 1.65 10.33 -18.47
C THR A 84 3.10 9.83 -18.47
N CYS A 85 3.51 9.15 -17.39
CA CYS A 85 4.86 8.57 -17.29
C CYS A 85 5.08 7.48 -18.34
N THR A 86 6.06 7.67 -19.21
CA THR A 86 6.43 6.72 -20.26
C THR A 86 7.62 5.84 -19.92
N ASP A 87 8.29 6.10 -18.80
CA ASP A 87 9.40 5.27 -18.33
C ASP A 87 8.87 3.92 -17.82
N ILE A 88 9.12 2.87 -18.56
CA ILE A 88 8.68 1.51 -18.26
C ILE A 88 9.15 1.02 -16.87
N ASN A 89 10.33 1.48 -16.43
CA ASN A 89 10.91 1.13 -15.14
C ASN A 89 10.48 2.07 -14.00
N GLY A 90 9.73 3.12 -14.32
CA GLY A 90 9.17 4.09 -13.39
C GLY A 90 7.74 3.75 -12.94
N CYS A 91 6.81 4.68 -13.16
CA CYS A 91 5.42 4.55 -12.70
C CYS A 91 4.70 3.29 -13.21
N PRO A 92 4.84 2.86 -14.49
CA PRO A 92 4.21 1.62 -14.96
C PRO A 92 4.68 0.39 -14.20
N LEU A 93 5.98 0.29 -13.87
CA LEU A 93 6.51 -0.83 -13.07
C LEU A 93 5.94 -0.80 -11.65
N ALA A 94 5.95 0.36 -10.99
CA ALA A 94 5.37 0.52 -9.65
C ALA A 94 3.89 0.12 -9.64
N THR A 95 3.11 0.58 -10.62
CA THR A 95 1.70 0.22 -10.77
C THR A 95 1.51 -1.29 -10.95
N ALA A 96 2.33 -1.94 -11.79
CA ALA A 96 2.28 -3.40 -11.97
C ALA A 96 2.59 -4.17 -10.68
N VAL A 97 3.54 -3.68 -9.87
CA VAL A 97 3.86 -4.25 -8.55
C VAL A 97 2.69 -4.09 -7.59
N PHE A 98 2.09 -2.89 -7.53
CA PHE A 98 0.93 -2.62 -6.68
C PHE A 98 -0.27 -3.51 -7.04
N HIS A 99 -0.56 -3.73 -8.32
CA HIS A 99 -1.59 -4.69 -8.75
C HIS A 99 -1.32 -6.09 -8.21
N LYS A 100 -0.07 -6.58 -8.28
CA LYS A 100 0.27 -7.90 -7.75
C LYS A 100 0.16 -7.97 -6.23
N ILE A 101 0.54 -6.89 -5.53
CA ILE A 101 0.38 -6.78 -4.07
C ILE A 101 -1.12 -6.81 -3.74
N GLN A 102 -1.95 -6.00 -4.39
CA GLN A 102 -3.38 -5.96 -4.19
C GLN A 102 -4.02 -7.34 -4.37
N GLN A 103 -3.67 -8.04 -5.46
CA GLN A 103 -4.17 -9.39 -5.72
C GLN A 103 -3.75 -10.42 -4.67
N LYS A 104 -2.49 -10.34 -4.20
CA LYS A 104 -1.99 -11.24 -3.14
C LYS A 104 -2.70 -10.99 -1.81
N LEU A 105 -2.76 -9.74 -1.38
CA LEU A 105 -3.39 -9.34 -0.12
C LEU A 105 -4.90 -9.60 -0.12
N SER A 106 -5.57 -9.47 -1.26
CA SER A 106 -7.00 -9.75 -1.39
C SER A 106 -7.34 -11.24 -1.19
N LYS A 107 -6.36 -12.13 -1.29
CA LYS A 107 -6.52 -13.56 -0.99
C LYS A 107 -6.41 -13.88 0.51
N ASP A 108 -5.90 -12.94 1.31
CA ASP A 108 -5.79 -13.05 2.76
C ASP A 108 -6.57 -11.91 3.43
N PRO A 109 -7.86 -12.10 3.74
CA PRO A 109 -8.69 -11.07 4.34
C PRO A 109 -8.22 -10.60 5.72
N ALA A 110 -7.48 -11.41 6.45
CA ALA A 110 -6.97 -11.04 7.76
C ALA A 110 -5.90 -9.95 7.65
N ILE A 111 -5.05 -10.03 6.63
CA ILE A 111 -4.01 -9.03 6.35
C ILE A 111 -4.58 -7.92 5.46
N GLY A 112 -5.30 -8.27 4.41
CA GLY A 112 -5.75 -7.32 3.40
C GLY A 112 -6.61 -6.18 3.95
N LYS A 113 -7.42 -6.43 4.97
CA LYS A 113 -8.22 -5.38 5.63
C LYS A 113 -7.39 -4.38 6.45
N GLN A 114 -6.14 -4.71 6.75
CA GLN A 114 -5.22 -3.85 7.52
C GLN A 114 -4.25 -3.08 6.63
N VAL A 115 -4.40 -3.18 5.31
CA VAL A 115 -3.49 -2.55 4.34
C VAL A 115 -4.25 -1.64 3.39
N ASN A 116 -3.71 -0.45 3.17
CA ASN A 116 -4.14 0.46 2.10
C ASN A 116 -3.05 0.57 1.05
N LEU A 117 -3.45 0.73 -0.21
CA LEU A 117 -2.59 1.14 -1.29
C LEU A 117 -2.94 2.58 -1.70
N VAL A 118 -1.95 3.41 -1.89
CA VAL A 118 -2.12 4.82 -2.24
C VAL A 118 -1.16 5.18 -3.35
N SER A 119 -1.69 5.75 -4.42
CA SER A 119 -0.92 6.38 -5.49
C SER A 119 -1.24 7.86 -5.51
N LEU A 120 -0.27 8.71 -5.16
CA LEU A 120 -0.40 10.16 -5.18
C LEU A 120 0.31 10.73 -6.40
N SER A 121 -0.44 11.47 -7.22
CA SER A 121 0.15 12.17 -8.34
C SER A 121 0.99 13.36 -7.88
N PHE A 122 2.12 13.53 -8.52
CA PHE A 122 2.93 14.75 -8.38
C PHE A 122 2.77 15.74 -9.56
N ASP A 123 1.77 15.53 -10.42
CA ASP A 123 1.39 16.45 -11.48
C ASP A 123 -0.08 16.88 -11.40
N PRO A 124 -0.47 17.61 -10.35
CA PRO A 124 -1.87 17.95 -10.10
C PRO A 124 -2.50 18.82 -11.21
N LYS A 125 -1.69 19.42 -12.06
CA LYS A 125 -2.18 20.20 -13.19
C LYS A 125 -2.82 19.32 -14.27
N ASN A 126 -2.25 18.15 -14.52
CA ASN A 126 -2.68 17.23 -15.57
C ASN A 126 -3.48 16.06 -14.99
N ASP A 127 -3.12 15.58 -13.80
CA ASP A 127 -3.72 14.45 -13.14
C ASP A 127 -4.89 14.89 -12.25
N THR A 128 -5.98 15.33 -12.89
CA THR A 128 -7.23 15.67 -12.19
C THR A 128 -7.85 14.44 -11.54
N PRO A 129 -8.78 14.58 -10.57
CA PRO A 129 -9.48 13.45 -9.98
C PRO A 129 -10.13 12.52 -11.01
N GLU A 130 -10.67 13.10 -12.09
CA GLU A 130 -11.25 12.34 -13.21
C GLU A 130 -10.19 11.49 -13.93
N ILE A 131 -9.02 12.06 -14.21
CA ILE A 131 -7.90 11.32 -14.83
C ILE A 131 -7.41 10.23 -13.88
N MET A 132 -7.27 10.52 -12.59
CA MET A 132 -6.88 9.54 -11.58
C MET A 132 -7.90 8.39 -11.47
N LYS A 133 -9.20 8.67 -11.61
CA LYS A 133 -10.25 7.66 -11.68
C LYS A 133 -10.10 6.75 -12.90
N LEU A 134 -9.80 7.32 -14.06
CA LEU A 134 -9.57 6.53 -15.27
C LEU A 134 -8.33 5.65 -15.14
N TYR A 135 -7.25 6.19 -14.57
CA TYR A 135 -6.01 5.45 -14.34
C TYR A 135 -6.20 4.27 -13.37
N GLY A 136 -6.98 4.48 -12.30
CA GLY A 136 -7.29 3.46 -11.31
C GLY A 136 -8.43 2.50 -11.71
N ALA A 137 -8.99 2.61 -12.92
CA ALA A 137 -10.16 1.82 -13.32
C ALA A 137 -9.92 0.31 -13.17
N GLY A 138 -10.85 -0.36 -12.46
CA GLY A 138 -10.82 -1.81 -12.22
C GLY A 138 -10.11 -2.24 -10.94
N THR A 139 -9.42 -1.34 -10.21
CA THR A 139 -8.76 -1.68 -8.94
C THR A 139 -9.74 -1.79 -7.77
N GLU A 140 -10.90 -1.15 -7.85
CA GLU A 140 -11.95 -1.11 -6.84
C GLU A 140 -12.68 -2.46 -6.63
N ARG A 141 -12.41 -3.45 -7.47
CA ARG A 141 -13.01 -4.79 -7.38
C ARG A 141 -12.32 -5.72 -6.39
N HIS A 142 -11.26 -5.24 -5.77
CA HIS A 142 -10.44 -6.02 -4.85
C HIS A 142 -10.75 -5.67 -3.39
N LEU A 143 -10.47 -6.61 -2.48
CA LEU A 143 -10.67 -6.42 -1.04
C LEU A 143 -9.80 -5.30 -0.47
N VAL A 144 -8.58 -5.15 -0.98
CA VAL A 144 -7.63 -4.13 -0.53
C VAL A 144 -7.94 -2.83 -1.24
N ASP A 145 -8.23 -1.79 -0.47
CA ASP A 145 -8.49 -0.46 -1.02
C ASP A 145 -7.22 0.10 -1.66
N TRP A 146 -7.36 0.63 -2.86
CA TRP A 146 -6.31 1.35 -3.56
C TRP A 146 -6.84 2.68 -4.04
N GLN A 147 -6.34 3.74 -3.42
CA GLN A 147 -6.76 5.10 -3.71
C GLN A 147 -5.76 5.80 -4.65
N PHE A 148 -6.31 6.52 -5.60
CA PHE A 148 -5.58 7.34 -6.55
C PHE A 148 -5.88 8.80 -6.24
N LEU A 149 -4.83 9.51 -5.83
CA LEU A 149 -4.94 10.83 -5.23
C LEU A 149 -4.26 11.88 -6.09
N THR A 150 -4.78 13.08 -6.03
CA THR A 150 -4.14 14.30 -6.51
C THR A 150 -4.27 15.40 -5.47
N THR A 151 -3.71 16.57 -5.72
CA THR A 151 -3.92 17.77 -4.90
C THR A 151 -4.57 18.87 -5.72
N GLN A 152 -5.07 19.91 -5.07
CA GLN A 152 -5.68 21.03 -5.79
C GLN A 152 -4.67 21.77 -6.68
N ASN A 153 -3.41 21.85 -6.25
CA ASN A 153 -2.33 22.52 -6.96
C ASN A 153 -0.97 22.12 -6.38
N ALA A 154 0.11 22.63 -6.97
CA ALA A 154 1.47 22.37 -6.53
C ALA A 154 1.77 22.92 -5.13
N ASP A 155 1.20 24.06 -4.71
CA ASP A 155 1.47 24.66 -3.40
C ASP A 155 0.99 23.75 -2.25
N ILE A 156 -0.07 22.97 -2.48
CA ILE A 156 -0.55 21.94 -1.53
C ILE A 156 0.30 20.68 -1.58
N LEU A 157 0.79 20.32 -2.77
CA LEU A 157 1.59 19.12 -2.99
C LEU A 157 3.01 19.23 -2.41
N ASP A 158 3.68 20.36 -2.63
CA ASP A 158 5.10 20.53 -2.33
C ASP A 158 5.45 20.21 -0.85
N PRO A 159 4.67 20.67 0.16
CA PRO A 159 4.92 20.27 1.55
C PRO A 159 4.78 18.77 1.82
N ILE A 160 3.94 18.06 1.06
CA ILE A 160 3.80 16.60 1.15
C ILE A 160 5.07 15.95 0.61
N LEU A 161 5.49 16.33 -0.59
CA LEU A 161 6.70 15.80 -1.22
C LEU A 161 7.94 16.01 -0.34
N ASP A 162 8.10 17.22 0.18
CA ASP A 162 9.21 17.55 1.09
C ASP A 162 9.19 16.67 2.34
N GLY A 163 8.02 16.46 2.93
CA GLY A 163 7.85 15.62 4.11
C GLY A 163 8.24 14.16 3.88
N TYR A 164 8.06 13.65 2.67
CA TYR A 164 8.48 12.32 2.24
C TYR A 164 9.84 12.32 1.52
N GLN A 165 10.55 13.46 1.51
CA GLN A 165 11.85 13.63 0.86
C GLN A 165 11.84 13.26 -0.62
N GLN A 166 10.68 13.45 -1.29
CA GLN A 166 10.54 13.24 -2.71
C GLN A 166 10.98 14.49 -3.47
N ARG A 167 11.97 14.35 -4.33
CA ARG A 167 12.44 15.42 -5.21
C ARG A 167 11.95 15.18 -6.62
N ILE A 168 11.30 16.18 -7.20
CA ILE A 168 10.86 16.17 -8.59
C ILE A 168 11.75 17.14 -9.37
N ILE A 169 12.37 16.64 -10.44
CA ILE A 169 13.11 17.45 -11.38
C ILE A 169 12.33 17.45 -12.69
N LYS A 170 11.88 18.62 -13.12
CA LYS A 170 11.28 18.78 -14.45
C LYS A 170 12.39 18.99 -15.46
N GLU A 171 12.57 18.03 -16.35
CA GLU A 171 13.39 18.21 -17.54
C GLU A 171 12.55 18.97 -18.57
N TYR A 172 13.03 20.13 -18.96
CA TYR A 172 12.44 20.85 -20.09
C TYR A 172 13.18 20.39 -21.33
N ASP A 173 12.48 19.81 -22.30
CA ASP A 173 13.04 19.54 -23.60
C ASP A 173 13.55 20.86 -24.20
N SER A 174 14.85 20.89 -24.47
CA SER A 174 15.57 22.04 -25.08
C SER A 174 15.37 22.10 -26.58
#